data_d201a70b4f0d9b83e448f1aa5475f394
#
_entry.id   d201a70b4f0d9b83e448f1aa5475f394
#
_cell.length_a   1.000
_cell.length_b   1.000
_cell.length_c   1.000
_cell.angle_alpha   90.00
_cell.angle_beta   90.00
_cell.angle_gamma   90.00
#
_symmetry.space_group_name_H-M   'P 1'
#
loop_
_entity.id
_entity.type
_entity.pdbx_description
1 polymer ?
#
loop_
_entity_poly.entity_id
_entity_poly.type
_entity_poly.pdbx_seq_one_letter_code
_entity_poly.pdbx_strand_id
1 'polypeptide(L)'
;MLFLLLFSSNLAKAETDAEQATAAYFNSIQNQPKKLSAFLHAMPKGGDLHNHLGGVSMAENMLRYASRDDLCVNATSFAVKKDLSCSPPYRIAQVQKSFILYNQIIDAWSMRNFQPGKESGHDHFFATFEKYLPILVKHRAEMLHEAVERACRENVLYLELMIMPDDNNSGLLGSQFAWDDNLKHLREKLLKSSVIPIVLNISKQFDCYQKHLQAFFNGPGKQLCPNFKLRYLYQVLREQPPTQVFAQLLTGFELASRDPRVVGINLVQAEDGKLSMRDYRLQMRMVGFLHRLYPRVKISLHAGELVPGLVSMSGLRFHIREAVEVAHANRIGHGVDIRYEDHAVQLLQEMARKQILVEINLSSNAAILNVSGQQHPILLYRQYHVPIALSTDDEGVLRTNLTEQFKLAVVNYHFSYLTLKQLVRNSIYYSFLPGASLWQDAHYQHPVARCKDSLSTGKLSLSCQRFLATSEKADSQWKLEQQFLQFEQPFIKPHYH
;
A
#
# COMPACT_ATOMS: atom_id res chain seq x y z
N MET A 1 12.50 40.31 -33.92
CA MET A 1 12.00 38.91 -33.91
C MET A 1 11.34 38.71 -32.54
N LEU A 2 10.01 38.88 -32.57
CA LEU A 2 9.19 38.99 -31.36
C LEU A 2 8.80 37.57 -30.95
N PHE A 3 9.27 37.07 -29.79
CA PHE A 3 8.86 35.80 -29.23
C PHE A 3 7.48 35.97 -28.56
N LEU A 4 6.44 35.48 -29.22
CA LEU A 4 5.13 35.27 -28.59
C LEU A 4 5.24 34.16 -27.57
N LEU A 5 5.22 34.47 -26.28
CA LEU A 5 4.95 33.57 -25.19
C LEU A 5 3.45 33.21 -25.25
N LEU A 6 3.15 32.01 -25.75
CA LEU A 6 1.85 31.40 -25.62
C LEU A 6 1.66 30.98 -24.16
N PHE A 7 0.98 31.81 -23.38
CA PHE A 7 0.37 31.42 -22.12
C PHE A 7 -0.77 30.44 -22.46
N SER A 8 -0.54 29.15 -22.29
CA SER A 8 -1.62 28.18 -22.21
C SER A 8 -2.42 28.49 -20.95
N SER A 9 -3.57 29.11 -21.10
CA SER A 9 -4.56 29.26 -20.06
C SER A 9 -5.03 27.86 -19.63
N ASN A 10 -4.52 27.38 -18.50
CA ASN A 10 -5.13 26.28 -17.75
C ASN A 10 -6.52 26.76 -17.32
N LEU A 11 -7.56 26.36 -18.06
CA LEU A 11 -8.95 26.45 -17.64
C LEU A 11 -9.11 25.48 -16.44
N ALA A 12 -8.84 25.99 -15.25
CA ALA A 12 -9.21 25.30 -14.04
C ALA A 12 -10.73 25.06 -14.10
N LYS A 13 -11.16 23.82 -13.86
CA LYS A 13 -12.59 23.49 -13.67
C LYS A 13 -13.08 24.38 -12.54
N ALA A 14 -14.17 25.11 -12.75
CA ALA A 14 -14.83 25.82 -11.67
C ALA A 14 -15.20 24.80 -10.57
N GLU A 15 -14.75 25.05 -9.34
CA GLU A 15 -15.13 24.27 -8.18
C GLU A 15 -16.65 24.34 -8.03
N THR A 16 -17.26 23.21 -7.64
CA THR A 16 -18.69 23.21 -7.35
C THR A 16 -18.96 24.00 -6.07
N ASP A 17 -20.14 24.57 -5.90
CA ASP A 17 -20.54 25.27 -4.67
C ASP A 17 -20.34 24.36 -3.42
N ALA A 18 -20.56 23.04 -3.57
CA ALA A 18 -20.35 22.06 -2.54
C ALA A 18 -18.87 21.88 -2.18
N GLU A 19 -17.99 21.79 -3.18
CA GLU A 19 -16.54 21.73 -2.97
C GLU A 19 -16.01 22.98 -2.26
N GLN A 20 -16.46 24.18 -2.69
CA GLN A 20 -16.06 25.45 -2.10
C GLN A 20 -16.52 25.57 -0.64
N ALA A 21 -17.80 25.23 -0.36
CA ALA A 21 -18.35 25.26 0.99
C ALA A 21 -17.61 24.26 1.91
N THR A 22 -17.31 23.06 1.41
CA THR A 22 -16.55 22.04 2.14
C THR A 22 -15.12 22.51 2.41
N ALA A 23 -14.45 23.10 1.42
CA ALA A 23 -13.10 23.66 1.58
C ALA A 23 -13.08 24.81 2.60
N ALA A 24 -14.07 25.69 2.58
CA ALA A 24 -14.20 26.78 3.56
C ALA A 24 -14.42 26.23 4.99
N TYR A 25 -15.28 25.23 5.17
CA TYR A 25 -15.46 24.56 6.46
C TYR A 25 -14.17 23.88 6.91
N PHE A 26 -13.53 23.12 6.04
CA PHE A 26 -12.25 22.46 6.31
C PHE A 26 -11.18 23.45 6.80
N ASN A 27 -11.02 24.59 6.11
CA ASN A 27 -10.08 25.63 6.52
C ASN A 27 -10.37 26.16 7.92
N SER A 28 -11.65 26.28 8.30
CA SER A 28 -12.06 26.78 9.63
C SER A 28 -11.75 25.81 10.78
N ILE A 29 -11.52 24.52 10.48
CA ILE A 29 -11.31 23.47 11.49
C ILE A 29 -9.88 22.91 11.52
N GLN A 30 -8.98 23.33 10.63
CA GLN A 30 -7.59 22.80 10.56
C GLN A 30 -6.85 22.87 11.90
N ASN A 31 -7.07 23.93 12.68
CA ASN A 31 -6.50 24.13 14.01
C ASN A 31 -7.38 23.59 15.15
N GLN A 32 -8.38 22.75 14.85
CA GLN A 32 -9.28 22.13 15.82
C GLN A 32 -9.14 20.60 15.76
N PRO A 33 -8.18 19.99 16.50
CA PRO A 33 -7.78 18.59 16.29
C PRO A 33 -8.93 17.57 16.29
N LYS A 34 -9.89 17.73 17.21
CA LYS A 34 -11.06 16.83 17.30
C LYS A 34 -11.97 16.94 16.07
N LYS A 35 -12.26 18.17 15.60
CA LYS A 35 -13.10 18.38 14.42
C LYS A 35 -12.38 17.97 13.15
N LEU A 36 -11.09 18.26 13.03
CA LEU A 36 -10.26 17.80 11.91
C LEU A 36 -10.26 16.27 11.82
N SER A 37 -10.00 15.57 12.93
CA SER A 37 -10.01 14.11 12.96
C SER A 37 -11.38 13.54 12.57
N ALA A 38 -12.48 14.10 13.08
CA ALA A 38 -13.84 13.67 12.73
C ALA A 38 -14.16 13.91 11.24
N PHE A 39 -13.76 15.06 10.68
CA PHE A 39 -13.92 15.40 9.27
C PHE A 39 -13.13 14.41 8.39
N LEU A 40 -11.85 14.19 8.69
CA LEU A 40 -10.98 13.30 7.94
C LEU A 40 -11.44 11.84 8.05
N HIS A 41 -11.96 11.41 9.21
CA HIS A 41 -12.52 10.07 9.36
C HIS A 41 -13.76 9.87 8.48
N ALA A 42 -14.66 10.87 8.41
CA ALA A 42 -15.87 10.82 7.59
C ALA A 42 -15.59 10.95 6.08
N MET A 43 -14.47 11.61 5.69
CA MET A 43 -14.13 11.85 4.29
C MET A 43 -13.89 10.54 3.53
N PRO A 44 -14.40 10.37 2.29
CA PRO A 44 -14.03 9.26 1.42
C PRO A 44 -12.52 9.21 1.19
N LYS A 45 -11.92 8.01 1.23
CA LYS A 45 -10.46 7.85 1.13
C LYS A 45 -9.98 7.14 -0.13
N GLY A 46 -10.92 6.69 -0.98
CA GLY A 46 -10.54 6.00 -2.23
C GLY A 46 -9.88 4.65 -1.96
N GLY A 47 -8.60 4.52 -2.24
CA GLY A 47 -7.85 3.28 -2.07
C GLY A 47 -6.65 3.43 -1.15
N ASP A 48 -6.31 2.35 -0.46
CA ASP A 48 -5.00 2.12 0.14
C ASP A 48 -4.22 1.17 -0.77
N LEU A 49 -3.12 1.65 -1.35
CA LEU A 49 -2.37 0.95 -2.40
C LEU A 49 -1.10 0.29 -1.89
N HIS A 50 -0.73 0.55 -0.62
CA HIS A 50 0.47 0.05 0.01
C HIS A 50 0.17 -0.33 1.45
N ASN A 51 -0.19 -1.60 1.65
CA ASN A 51 -0.52 -2.16 2.94
C ASN A 51 -0.06 -3.62 2.98
N HIS A 52 0.52 -4.05 4.10
CA HIS A 52 1.09 -5.39 4.27
C HIS A 52 0.24 -6.25 5.20
N LEU A 53 -0.22 -7.40 4.71
CA LEU A 53 -0.91 -8.37 5.58
C LEU A 53 -0.06 -8.76 6.80
N GLY A 54 1.25 -8.84 6.63
CA GLY A 54 2.18 -9.23 7.69
C GLY A 54 2.18 -8.30 8.90
N GLY A 55 1.95 -7.01 8.68
CA GLY A 55 1.97 -6.00 9.74
C GLY A 55 0.63 -5.32 10.00
N VAL A 56 -0.45 -5.78 9.35
CA VAL A 56 -1.76 -5.12 9.47
C VAL A 56 -2.44 -5.30 10.81
N SER A 57 -2.24 -6.45 11.48
CA SER A 57 -2.94 -6.76 12.73
C SER A 57 -2.34 -6.05 13.94
N MET A 58 -3.23 -5.53 14.79
CA MET A 58 -2.80 -5.00 16.09
C MET A 58 -2.20 -6.09 16.96
N ALA A 59 -1.14 -5.80 17.71
CA ALA A 59 -0.46 -6.73 18.60
C ALA A 59 -1.42 -7.38 19.60
N GLU A 60 -2.46 -6.66 20.05
CA GLU A 60 -3.53 -7.14 20.92
C GLU A 60 -4.33 -8.28 20.26
N ASN A 61 -4.60 -8.20 18.96
CA ASN A 61 -5.28 -9.24 18.19
C ASN A 61 -4.36 -10.43 17.98
N MET A 62 -3.09 -10.19 17.66
CA MET A 62 -2.07 -11.24 17.56
C MET A 62 -1.97 -12.04 18.86
N LEU A 63 -1.97 -11.38 20.03
CA LEU A 63 -2.00 -12.06 21.32
C LEU A 63 -3.27 -12.91 21.51
N ARG A 64 -4.44 -12.46 21.05
CA ARG A 64 -5.66 -13.26 21.10
C ARG A 64 -5.57 -14.52 20.23
N TYR A 65 -4.97 -14.40 19.02
CA TYR A 65 -4.76 -15.56 18.14
C TYR A 65 -3.80 -16.55 18.80
N ALA A 66 -2.67 -16.09 19.28
CA ALA A 66 -1.68 -16.91 19.96
C ALA A 66 -2.20 -17.57 21.24
N SER A 67 -3.10 -16.89 21.97
CA SER A 67 -3.77 -17.45 23.16
C SER A 67 -4.70 -18.62 22.82
N ARG A 68 -5.42 -18.53 21.70
CA ARG A 68 -6.27 -19.65 21.23
C ARG A 68 -5.45 -20.87 20.82
N ASP A 69 -4.23 -20.66 20.38
CA ASP A 69 -3.29 -21.71 19.97
C ASP A 69 -2.44 -22.22 21.13
N ASP A 70 -2.64 -21.69 22.33
CA ASP A 70 -1.87 -22.03 23.53
C ASP A 70 -0.35 -21.89 23.36
N LEU A 71 0.08 -20.86 22.59
CA LEU A 71 1.48 -20.61 22.30
C LEU A 71 2.22 -20.02 23.49
N CYS A 72 3.54 -20.10 23.43
CA CYS A 72 4.45 -19.53 24.44
C CYS A 72 5.24 -18.33 23.86
N VAL A 73 5.65 -17.41 24.75
CA VAL A 73 6.61 -16.37 24.40
C VAL A 73 7.94 -16.60 25.12
N ASN A 74 9.03 -16.20 24.50
CA ASN A 74 10.33 -16.14 25.12
C ASN A 74 10.36 -15.00 26.17
N ALA A 75 10.91 -15.27 27.35
CA ALA A 75 10.94 -14.33 28.47
C ALA A 75 11.75 -13.05 28.19
N THR A 76 12.72 -13.09 27.29
CA THR A 76 13.65 -11.99 27.00
C THR A 76 13.31 -11.29 25.68
N SER A 77 13.15 -12.06 24.59
CA SER A 77 12.91 -11.49 23.26
C SER A 77 11.44 -11.22 22.96
N PHE A 78 10.52 -11.77 23.78
CA PHE A 78 9.08 -11.80 23.53
C PHE A 78 8.68 -12.46 22.20
N ALA A 79 9.57 -13.22 21.57
CA ALA A 79 9.26 -13.98 20.36
C ALA A 79 8.39 -15.20 20.71
N VAL A 80 7.40 -15.45 19.84
CA VAL A 80 6.54 -16.63 19.95
C VAL A 80 7.35 -17.90 19.71
N LYS A 81 7.14 -18.89 20.57
CA LYS A 81 7.72 -20.23 20.44
C LYS A 81 6.64 -21.22 20.06
N LYS A 82 6.97 -22.12 19.16
CA LYS A 82 6.13 -23.28 18.83
C LYS A 82 6.19 -24.38 19.89
N ASP A 83 7.20 -24.32 20.77
CA ASP A 83 7.37 -25.27 21.87
C ASP A 83 6.39 -24.94 22.99
N LEU A 84 5.53 -25.90 23.33
CA LEU A 84 4.50 -25.79 24.34
C LEU A 84 5.02 -26.02 25.77
N SER A 85 6.33 -26.16 25.94
CA SER A 85 6.98 -26.48 27.25
C SER A 85 7.24 -25.26 28.15
N CYS A 86 6.57 -24.13 27.93
CA CYS A 86 6.77 -22.95 28.78
C CYS A 86 6.00 -23.02 30.10
N SER A 87 6.68 -22.55 31.17
CA SER A 87 6.03 -22.35 32.47
C SER A 87 5.23 -21.03 32.50
N PRO A 88 4.16 -20.92 33.28
CA PRO A 88 3.59 -19.62 33.61
C PRO A 88 4.65 -18.65 34.15
N PRO A 89 4.63 -17.33 33.81
CA PRO A 89 3.59 -16.57 33.11
C PRO A 89 3.74 -16.50 31.57
N TYR A 90 4.70 -17.18 30.96
CA TYR A 90 5.06 -17.04 29.55
C TYR A 90 4.19 -17.83 28.58
N ARG A 91 3.20 -18.59 29.08
CA ARG A 91 2.12 -19.13 28.26
C ARG A 91 1.19 -17.99 27.89
N ILE A 92 0.94 -17.75 26.60
CA ILE A 92 0.22 -16.56 26.15
C ILE A 92 -1.19 -16.47 26.74
N ALA A 93 -1.87 -17.57 26.95
CA ALA A 93 -3.16 -17.60 27.65
C ALA A 93 -3.11 -17.03 29.09
N GLN A 94 -1.94 -16.96 29.72
CA GLN A 94 -1.73 -16.38 31.04
C GLN A 94 -1.19 -14.94 31.00
N VAL A 95 -0.63 -14.50 29.87
CA VAL A 95 -0.05 -13.16 29.70
C VAL A 95 -1.06 -12.05 30.05
N GLN A 96 -2.32 -12.21 29.66
CA GLN A 96 -3.37 -11.21 29.95
C GLN A 96 -3.63 -11.01 31.45
N LYS A 97 -3.19 -11.92 32.32
CA LYS A 97 -3.30 -11.81 33.79
C LYS A 97 -2.17 -10.92 34.40
N SER A 98 -1.13 -10.63 33.61
CA SER A 98 -0.03 -9.77 34.04
C SER A 98 -0.03 -8.49 33.20
N PHE A 99 -0.49 -7.38 33.79
CA PHE A 99 -0.49 -6.08 33.13
C PHE A 99 0.88 -5.69 32.57
N ILE A 100 1.95 -5.96 33.34
CA ILE A 100 3.33 -5.62 32.96
C ILE A 100 3.73 -6.44 31.72
N LEU A 101 3.63 -7.77 31.78
CA LEU A 101 4.06 -8.65 30.69
C LEU A 101 3.22 -8.43 29.42
N TYR A 102 1.90 -8.23 29.56
CA TYR A 102 1.02 -7.89 28.44
C TYR A 102 1.51 -6.65 27.71
N ASN A 103 1.79 -5.56 28.45
CA ASN A 103 2.25 -4.33 27.83
C ASN A 103 3.65 -4.45 27.22
N GLN A 104 4.57 -5.16 27.85
CA GLN A 104 5.90 -5.42 27.28
C GLN A 104 5.82 -6.16 25.94
N ILE A 105 4.92 -7.13 25.81
CA ILE A 105 4.73 -7.85 24.54
C ILE A 105 4.12 -6.94 23.47
N ILE A 106 3.09 -6.14 23.81
CA ILE A 106 2.51 -5.18 22.85
C ILE A 106 3.57 -4.19 22.37
N ASP A 107 4.42 -3.67 23.26
CA ASP A 107 5.50 -2.76 22.91
C ASP A 107 6.56 -3.44 22.03
N ALA A 108 6.89 -4.69 22.33
CA ALA A 108 7.85 -5.47 21.54
C ALA A 108 7.30 -5.88 20.14
N TRP A 109 5.98 -6.00 19.96
CA TRP A 109 5.34 -6.41 18.71
C TRP A 109 4.81 -5.24 17.90
N SER A 110 5.06 -3.99 18.31
CA SER A 110 4.61 -2.79 17.59
C SER A 110 5.51 -1.60 17.92
N MET A 111 5.34 -0.50 17.19
CA MET A 111 6.00 0.77 17.46
C MET A 111 5.39 1.54 18.66
N ARG A 112 4.47 0.91 19.42
CA ARG A 112 3.91 1.51 20.63
C ARG A 112 5.01 1.76 21.67
N ASN A 113 5.05 2.98 22.22
CA ASN A 113 6.04 3.41 23.21
C ASN A 113 7.51 3.32 22.74
N PHE A 114 7.74 3.20 21.41
CA PHE A 114 9.09 3.28 20.85
C PHE A 114 9.76 4.60 21.27
N GLN A 115 10.99 4.54 21.74
CA GLN A 115 11.77 5.70 22.18
C GLN A 115 13.06 5.81 21.37
N PRO A 116 13.19 6.84 20.51
CA PRO A 116 14.45 7.10 19.83
C PRO A 116 15.63 7.24 20.79
N GLY A 117 16.80 6.73 20.39
CA GLY A 117 18.04 6.84 21.15
C GLY A 117 18.44 5.62 22.00
N LYS A 118 17.54 4.66 22.21
CA LYS A 118 17.88 3.34 22.77
C LYS A 118 18.13 2.31 21.68
N GLU A 119 17.36 2.39 20.63
CA GLU A 119 17.32 1.52 19.46
C GLU A 119 16.93 2.39 18.27
N SER A 120 17.31 2.02 17.04
CA SER A 120 16.80 2.70 15.85
C SER A 120 15.35 2.31 15.60
N GLY A 121 14.55 3.22 15.03
CA GLY A 121 13.18 2.89 14.60
C GLY A 121 13.16 1.77 13.57
N HIS A 122 14.14 1.78 12.66
CA HIS A 122 14.38 0.73 11.68
C HIS A 122 14.54 -0.66 12.32
N ASP A 123 15.51 -0.80 13.26
CA ASP A 123 15.80 -2.10 13.87
C ASP A 123 14.63 -2.60 14.72
N HIS A 124 13.98 -1.70 15.48
CA HIS A 124 12.80 -2.05 16.25
C HIS A 124 11.66 -2.55 15.35
N PHE A 125 11.36 -1.81 14.27
CA PHE A 125 10.29 -2.15 13.33
C PHE A 125 10.52 -3.53 12.70
N PHE A 126 11.67 -3.75 12.07
CA PHE A 126 11.96 -5.04 11.42
C PHE A 126 12.03 -6.21 12.40
N ALA A 127 12.51 -5.99 13.64
CA ALA A 127 12.53 -7.01 14.67
C ALA A 127 11.14 -7.45 15.15
N THR A 128 10.07 -6.69 14.91
CA THR A 128 8.71 -7.09 15.30
C THR A 128 8.23 -8.34 14.59
N PHE A 129 8.49 -8.46 13.30
CA PHE A 129 7.96 -9.54 12.43
C PHE A 129 8.43 -10.92 12.87
N GLU A 130 9.70 -11.05 13.23
CA GLU A 130 10.25 -12.34 13.69
C GLU A 130 9.61 -12.80 15.01
N LYS A 131 9.15 -11.86 15.85
CA LYS A 131 8.55 -12.19 17.15
C LYS A 131 7.20 -12.88 17.04
N TYR A 132 6.40 -12.59 16.00
CA TYR A 132 5.07 -13.17 15.83
C TYR A 132 4.86 -13.99 14.54
N LEU A 133 5.93 -14.28 13.81
CA LEU A 133 5.86 -15.05 12.55
C LEU A 133 5.00 -16.33 12.61
N PRO A 134 5.06 -17.17 13.68
CA PRO A 134 4.22 -18.36 13.79
C PRO A 134 2.71 -18.07 13.80
N ILE A 135 2.30 -16.91 14.35
CA ILE A 135 0.91 -16.44 14.37
C ILE A 135 0.50 -16.02 12.96
N LEU A 136 1.33 -15.20 12.30
CA LEU A 136 1.09 -14.71 10.95
C LEU A 136 0.82 -15.84 9.96
N VAL A 137 1.65 -16.87 9.97
CA VAL A 137 1.50 -18.02 9.05
C VAL A 137 0.15 -18.73 9.25
N LYS A 138 -0.32 -18.87 10.50
CA LYS A 138 -1.52 -19.65 10.83
C LYS A 138 -2.82 -18.83 10.69
N HIS A 139 -2.78 -17.53 10.99
CA HIS A 139 -3.98 -16.69 11.16
C HIS A 139 -4.20 -15.65 10.05
N ARG A 140 -3.71 -15.91 8.84
CA ARG A 140 -3.86 -14.97 7.72
C ARG A 140 -5.30 -14.58 7.42
N ALA A 141 -6.24 -15.52 7.55
CA ALA A 141 -7.65 -15.25 7.26
C ALA A 141 -8.25 -14.24 8.26
N GLU A 142 -7.92 -14.38 9.55
CA GLU A 142 -8.37 -13.46 10.60
C GLU A 142 -7.68 -12.09 10.46
N MET A 143 -6.39 -12.05 10.12
CA MET A 143 -5.65 -10.82 9.87
C MET A 143 -6.21 -10.09 8.64
N LEU A 144 -6.55 -10.83 7.59
CA LEU A 144 -7.20 -10.29 6.41
C LEU A 144 -8.58 -9.70 6.73
N HIS A 145 -9.36 -10.37 7.59
CA HIS A 145 -10.63 -9.84 8.06
C HIS A 145 -10.43 -8.51 8.81
N GLU A 146 -9.44 -8.45 9.71
CA GLU A 146 -9.11 -7.23 10.45
C GLU A 146 -8.73 -6.08 9.51
N ALA A 147 -7.90 -6.34 8.48
CA ALA A 147 -7.54 -5.36 7.46
C ALA A 147 -8.75 -4.80 6.73
N VAL A 148 -9.63 -5.69 6.26
CA VAL A 148 -10.85 -5.33 5.52
C VAL A 148 -11.82 -4.55 6.41
N GLU A 149 -12.08 -5.01 7.64
CA GLU A 149 -12.98 -4.32 8.57
C GLU A 149 -12.47 -2.91 8.89
N ARG A 150 -11.16 -2.75 9.14
CA ARG A 150 -10.56 -1.43 9.40
C ARG A 150 -10.67 -0.52 8.18
N ALA A 151 -10.31 -1.00 6.99
CA ALA A 151 -10.46 -0.24 5.75
C ALA A 151 -11.91 0.24 5.53
N CYS A 152 -12.89 -0.64 5.78
CA CYS A 152 -14.31 -0.28 5.70
C CYS A 152 -14.71 0.81 6.72
N ARG A 153 -14.24 0.72 7.97
CA ARG A 153 -14.49 1.74 9.03
C ARG A 153 -13.85 3.08 8.71
N GLU A 154 -12.76 3.08 7.94
CA GLU A 154 -12.02 4.26 7.49
C GLU A 154 -12.58 4.87 6.18
N ASN A 155 -13.71 4.41 5.66
CA ASN A 155 -14.28 4.83 4.37
C ASN A 155 -13.32 4.61 3.18
N VAL A 156 -12.50 3.57 3.24
CA VAL A 156 -11.69 3.10 2.13
C VAL A 156 -12.59 2.27 1.20
N LEU A 157 -12.53 2.55 -0.09
CA LEU A 157 -13.32 1.86 -1.12
C LEU A 157 -12.58 0.67 -1.71
N TYR A 158 -11.25 0.73 -1.71
CA TYR A 158 -10.38 -0.24 -2.38
C TYR A 158 -9.10 -0.48 -1.59
N LEU A 159 -8.70 -1.74 -1.44
CA LEU A 159 -7.46 -2.14 -0.79
C LEU A 159 -6.63 -3.00 -1.74
N GLU A 160 -5.36 -2.63 -1.99
CA GLU A 160 -4.33 -3.48 -2.57
C GLU A 160 -3.41 -3.98 -1.46
N LEU A 161 -3.57 -5.24 -1.08
CA LEU A 161 -2.89 -5.82 0.06
C LEU A 161 -1.71 -6.68 -0.38
N MET A 162 -0.52 -6.38 0.09
CA MET A 162 0.67 -7.18 -0.13
C MET A 162 0.62 -8.45 0.72
N ILE A 163 0.81 -9.60 0.07
CA ILE A 163 0.70 -10.90 0.73
C ILE A 163 1.71 -11.90 0.14
N MET A 164 2.27 -12.74 1.01
CA MET A 164 3.02 -13.95 0.65
C MET A 164 2.17 -15.17 1.04
N PRO A 165 1.35 -15.69 0.14
CA PRO A 165 0.39 -16.74 0.47
C PRO A 165 1.00 -18.15 0.50
N ASP A 166 2.19 -18.34 -0.05
CA ASP A 166 2.86 -19.64 -0.20
C ASP A 166 3.88 -19.97 0.88
N ASP A 167 3.95 -19.19 1.97
CA ASP A 167 4.90 -19.41 3.07
C ASP A 167 6.36 -19.52 2.60
N ASN A 168 6.74 -18.78 1.56
CA ASN A 168 8.04 -18.83 0.90
C ASN A 168 8.36 -20.21 0.23
N ASN A 169 7.37 -21.02 -0.08
CA ASN A 169 7.60 -22.28 -0.79
C ASN A 169 8.24 -22.08 -2.16
N SER A 170 7.92 -20.98 -2.85
CA SER A 170 8.58 -20.59 -4.10
C SER A 170 10.07 -20.26 -3.92
N GLY A 171 10.43 -19.57 -2.83
CA GLY A 171 11.82 -19.32 -2.47
C GLY A 171 12.56 -20.62 -2.13
N LEU A 172 11.94 -21.49 -1.33
CA LEU A 172 12.49 -22.83 -1.03
C LEU A 172 12.66 -23.69 -2.28
N LEU A 173 11.74 -23.60 -3.24
CA LEU A 173 11.93 -24.23 -4.56
C LEU A 173 13.16 -23.66 -5.26
N GLY A 174 13.35 -22.35 -5.26
CA GLY A 174 14.52 -21.67 -5.85
C GLY A 174 15.83 -22.15 -5.25
N SER A 175 15.88 -22.48 -3.95
CA SER A 175 17.09 -22.96 -3.28
C SER A 175 17.61 -24.32 -3.79
N GLN A 176 16.77 -25.07 -4.51
CA GLN A 176 17.13 -26.36 -5.11
C GLN A 176 17.89 -26.21 -6.44
N PHE A 177 18.03 -24.98 -6.95
CA PHE A 177 18.67 -24.69 -8.22
C PHE A 177 19.92 -23.83 -8.02
N ALA A 178 20.97 -24.11 -8.78
CA ALA A 178 22.11 -23.20 -8.87
C ALA A 178 21.71 -21.94 -9.64
N TRP A 179 22.35 -20.81 -9.31
CA TRP A 179 22.20 -19.57 -10.06
C TRP A 179 22.63 -19.76 -11.51
N ASP A 180 21.88 -19.18 -12.43
CA ASP A 180 22.14 -19.20 -13.86
C ASP A 180 21.90 -17.76 -14.39
N ASP A 181 22.94 -17.11 -14.89
CA ASP A 181 22.85 -15.76 -15.45
C ASP A 181 21.93 -15.70 -16.68
N ASN A 182 21.68 -16.85 -17.33
CA ASN A 182 20.67 -16.99 -18.36
C ASN A 182 19.28 -17.15 -17.74
N LEU A 183 18.63 -16.03 -17.45
CA LEU A 183 17.29 -16.00 -16.84
C LEU A 183 16.23 -16.79 -17.63
N LYS A 184 16.36 -16.87 -18.97
CA LYS A 184 15.46 -17.69 -19.79
C LYS A 184 15.61 -19.17 -19.46
N HIS A 185 16.84 -19.67 -19.39
CA HIS A 185 17.14 -21.05 -19.05
C HIS A 185 16.72 -21.38 -17.61
N LEU A 186 17.02 -20.48 -16.65
CA LEU A 186 16.59 -20.65 -15.27
C LEU A 186 15.05 -20.68 -15.14
N ARG A 187 14.33 -19.80 -15.85
CA ARG A 187 12.87 -19.81 -15.93
C ARG A 187 12.32 -21.14 -16.44
N GLU A 188 12.90 -21.66 -17.54
CA GLU A 188 12.47 -22.94 -18.12
C GLU A 188 12.65 -24.10 -17.15
N LYS A 189 13.77 -24.14 -16.41
CA LYS A 189 14.01 -25.15 -15.36
C LYS A 189 12.97 -25.06 -14.24
N LEU A 190 12.72 -23.85 -13.73
CA LEU A 190 11.75 -23.63 -12.65
C LEU A 190 10.32 -23.96 -13.07
N LEU A 191 9.90 -23.62 -14.31
CA LEU A 191 8.57 -23.95 -14.81
C LEU A 191 8.36 -25.46 -15.02
N LYS A 192 9.43 -26.21 -15.33
CA LYS A 192 9.38 -27.69 -15.41
C LYS A 192 9.32 -28.35 -14.03
N SER A 193 9.56 -27.59 -12.97
CA SER A 193 9.46 -28.06 -11.57
C SER A 193 8.10 -27.73 -10.95
N SER A 194 8.06 -27.21 -9.75
CA SER A 194 6.83 -27.02 -8.96
C SER A 194 6.24 -25.61 -8.96
N VAL A 195 6.68 -24.68 -9.81
CA VAL A 195 6.14 -23.31 -9.86
C VAL A 195 4.63 -23.31 -10.11
N ILE A 196 4.15 -24.02 -11.13
CA ILE A 196 2.71 -24.06 -11.46
C ILE A 196 1.88 -24.73 -10.38
N PRO A 197 2.27 -25.90 -9.82
CA PRO A 197 1.63 -26.45 -8.62
C PRO A 197 1.52 -25.46 -7.44
N ILE A 198 2.57 -24.68 -7.15
CA ILE A 198 2.54 -23.65 -6.10
C ILE A 198 1.48 -22.58 -6.45
N VAL A 199 1.49 -22.05 -7.67
CA VAL A 199 0.49 -21.07 -8.15
C VAL A 199 -0.94 -21.56 -7.97
N LEU A 200 -1.23 -22.80 -8.38
CA LEU A 200 -2.56 -23.39 -8.22
C LEU A 200 -2.96 -23.58 -6.75
N ASN A 201 -2.00 -23.89 -5.88
CA ASN A 201 -2.25 -23.99 -4.45
C ASN A 201 -2.58 -22.62 -3.83
N ILE A 202 -1.85 -21.57 -4.23
CA ILE A 202 -2.12 -20.20 -3.81
C ILE A 202 -3.55 -19.77 -4.20
N SER A 203 -3.98 -20.05 -5.45
CA SER A 203 -5.35 -19.73 -5.88
C SER A 203 -6.41 -20.40 -5.02
N LYS A 204 -6.19 -21.66 -4.59
CA LYS A 204 -7.08 -22.36 -3.65
C LYS A 204 -7.09 -21.69 -2.26
N GLN A 205 -5.95 -21.19 -1.78
CA GLN A 205 -5.91 -20.46 -0.51
C GLN A 205 -6.72 -19.15 -0.61
N PHE A 206 -6.62 -18.42 -1.71
CA PHE A 206 -7.45 -17.24 -1.93
C PHE A 206 -8.96 -17.57 -1.97
N ASP A 207 -9.36 -18.74 -2.46
CA ASP A 207 -10.75 -19.19 -2.37
C ASP A 207 -11.19 -19.36 -0.90
N CYS A 208 -10.30 -19.89 -0.06
CA CYS A 208 -10.56 -20.00 1.38
C CYS A 208 -10.67 -18.63 2.06
N TYR A 209 -9.78 -17.70 1.73
CA TYR A 209 -9.84 -16.32 2.24
C TYR A 209 -11.13 -15.61 1.82
N GLN A 210 -11.52 -15.76 0.57
CA GLN A 210 -12.77 -15.19 0.07
C GLN A 210 -13.99 -15.75 0.79
N LYS A 211 -14.05 -17.05 1.03
CA LYS A 211 -15.12 -17.69 1.84
C LYS A 211 -15.14 -17.15 3.26
N HIS A 212 -13.98 -16.96 3.89
CA HIS A 212 -13.89 -16.39 5.24
C HIS A 212 -14.45 -14.97 5.30
N LEU A 213 -14.11 -14.11 4.33
CA LEU A 213 -14.61 -12.73 4.22
C LEU A 213 -16.10 -12.66 3.84
N GLN A 214 -16.65 -13.68 3.20
CA GLN A 214 -18.04 -13.68 2.73
C GLN A 214 -19.04 -13.51 3.87
N ALA A 215 -18.76 -14.06 5.05
CA ALA A 215 -19.60 -13.90 6.24
C ALA A 215 -19.66 -12.41 6.67
N PHE A 216 -18.53 -11.69 6.62
CA PHE A 216 -18.48 -10.26 6.89
C PHE A 216 -19.28 -9.47 5.85
N PHE A 217 -19.05 -9.68 4.56
CA PHE A 217 -19.75 -8.95 3.49
C PHE A 217 -21.24 -9.28 3.37
N ASN A 218 -21.67 -10.47 3.80
CA ASN A 218 -23.11 -10.81 3.89
C ASN A 218 -23.77 -10.28 5.17
N GLY A 219 -22.99 -9.88 6.16
CA GLY A 219 -23.41 -9.34 7.45
C GLY A 219 -23.07 -7.85 7.62
N PRO A 220 -22.23 -7.50 8.61
CA PRO A 220 -21.90 -6.10 8.93
C PRO A 220 -21.31 -5.31 7.76
N GLY A 221 -20.45 -5.91 6.96
CA GLY A 221 -19.79 -5.27 5.83
C GLY A 221 -20.75 -4.83 4.71
N LYS A 222 -21.90 -5.51 4.59
CA LYS A 222 -22.91 -5.14 3.59
C LYS A 222 -23.43 -3.69 3.75
N GLN A 223 -23.56 -3.24 4.99
CA GLN A 223 -23.99 -1.87 5.29
C GLN A 223 -22.80 -0.92 5.42
N LEU A 224 -21.70 -1.39 6.01
CA LEU A 224 -20.54 -0.56 6.31
C LEU A 224 -19.79 -0.15 5.03
N CYS A 225 -19.58 -1.08 4.10
CA CYS A 225 -18.81 -0.83 2.87
C CYS A 225 -19.34 -1.64 1.66
N PRO A 226 -20.55 -1.37 1.17
CA PRO A 226 -21.24 -2.19 0.17
C PRO A 226 -20.48 -2.29 -1.18
N ASN A 227 -19.58 -1.37 -1.44
CA ASN A 227 -18.85 -1.24 -2.70
C ASN A 227 -17.35 -1.57 -2.57
N PHE A 228 -16.92 -2.07 -1.41
CA PHE A 228 -15.52 -2.34 -1.14
C PHE A 228 -14.96 -3.41 -2.07
N LYS A 229 -13.72 -3.19 -2.51
CA LYS A 229 -12.99 -4.14 -3.34
C LYS A 229 -11.62 -4.44 -2.74
N LEU A 230 -11.21 -5.70 -2.81
CA LEU A 230 -9.91 -6.19 -2.36
C LEU A 230 -9.17 -6.81 -3.54
N ARG A 231 -7.91 -6.46 -3.69
CA ARG A 231 -6.95 -7.10 -4.59
C ARG A 231 -5.62 -7.31 -3.87
N TYR A 232 -4.81 -8.20 -4.42
CA TYR A 232 -3.55 -8.58 -3.81
C TYR A 232 -2.37 -8.19 -4.71
N LEU A 233 -1.27 -7.80 -4.06
CA LEU A 233 0.06 -7.77 -4.65
C LEU A 233 0.86 -8.95 -4.10
N TYR A 234 1.44 -9.75 -4.99
CA TYR A 234 2.30 -10.84 -4.55
C TYR A 234 3.61 -10.29 -4.02
N GLN A 235 3.90 -10.60 -2.76
CA GLN A 235 5.05 -10.11 -2.02
C GLN A 235 6.23 -11.04 -2.21
N VAL A 236 7.39 -10.50 -2.65
CA VAL A 236 8.64 -11.22 -2.88
C VAL A 236 9.69 -10.78 -1.85
N LEU A 237 10.30 -11.72 -1.15
CA LEU A 237 11.37 -11.45 -0.19
C LEU A 237 12.68 -11.17 -0.91
N ARG A 238 13.17 -9.91 -0.85
CA ARG A 238 14.38 -9.49 -1.55
C ARG A 238 15.69 -9.88 -0.86
N GLU A 239 15.67 -10.05 0.46
CA GLU A 239 16.84 -10.38 1.29
C GLU A 239 17.11 -11.90 1.27
N GLN A 240 17.11 -12.49 0.06
CA GLN A 240 17.37 -13.92 -0.20
C GLN A 240 18.35 -14.09 -1.37
N PRO A 241 18.97 -15.29 -1.50
CA PRO A 241 19.82 -15.61 -2.65
C PRO A 241 19.10 -15.39 -4.00
N PRO A 242 19.83 -15.01 -5.07
CA PRO A 242 19.24 -14.65 -6.35
C PRO A 242 18.27 -15.67 -6.95
N THR A 243 18.58 -16.98 -6.85
CA THR A 243 17.69 -18.06 -7.33
C THR A 243 16.37 -18.09 -6.59
N GLN A 244 16.38 -17.83 -5.28
CA GLN A 244 15.17 -17.81 -4.46
C GLN A 244 14.30 -16.59 -4.82
N VAL A 245 14.93 -15.42 -4.97
CA VAL A 245 14.23 -14.20 -5.40
C VAL A 245 13.61 -14.40 -6.79
N PHE A 246 14.37 -14.97 -7.74
CA PHE A 246 13.88 -15.19 -9.09
C PHE A 246 12.72 -16.21 -9.14
N ALA A 247 12.78 -17.27 -8.33
CA ALA A 247 11.70 -18.26 -8.26
C ALA A 247 10.40 -17.64 -7.66
N GLN A 248 10.53 -16.80 -6.63
CA GLN A 248 9.40 -16.04 -6.08
C GLN A 248 8.83 -15.07 -7.12
N LEU A 249 9.67 -14.28 -7.80
CA LEU A 249 9.26 -13.37 -8.86
C LEU A 249 8.49 -14.12 -9.96
N LEU A 250 9.05 -15.24 -10.46
CA LEU A 250 8.40 -16.05 -11.48
C LEU A 250 7.04 -16.56 -11.00
N THR A 251 6.94 -17.03 -9.76
CA THR A 251 5.68 -17.47 -9.15
C THR A 251 4.67 -16.32 -9.09
N GLY A 252 5.09 -15.12 -8.67
CA GLY A 252 4.24 -13.93 -8.61
C GLY A 252 3.73 -13.51 -9.98
N PHE A 253 4.58 -13.50 -11.01
CA PHE A 253 4.18 -13.17 -12.39
C PHE A 253 3.25 -14.23 -13.00
N GLU A 254 3.51 -15.51 -12.79
CA GLU A 254 2.60 -16.60 -13.22
C GLU A 254 1.24 -16.50 -12.51
N LEU A 255 1.23 -16.23 -11.21
CA LEU A 255 0.03 -16.07 -10.41
C LEU A 255 -0.79 -14.86 -10.89
N ALA A 256 -0.19 -13.68 -10.98
CA ALA A 256 -0.87 -12.46 -11.43
C ALA A 256 -1.38 -12.55 -12.88
N SER A 257 -0.76 -13.41 -13.71
CA SER A 257 -1.24 -13.64 -15.08
C SER A 257 -2.47 -14.57 -15.15
N ARG A 258 -2.77 -15.33 -14.09
CA ARG A 258 -3.79 -16.39 -14.06
C ARG A 258 -4.93 -16.12 -13.09
N ASP A 259 -4.65 -15.48 -11.96
CA ASP A 259 -5.64 -15.20 -10.92
C ASP A 259 -5.97 -13.70 -10.88
N PRO A 260 -7.19 -13.28 -11.26
CA PRO A 260 -7.57 -11.87 -11.34
C PRO A 260 -7.61 -11.16 -9.97
N ARG A 261 -7.50 -11.90 -8.86
CA ARG A 261 -7.38 -11.32 -7.52
C ARG A 261 -6.00 -10.74 -7.26
N VAL A 262 -4.98 -11.21 -7.96
CA VAL A 262 -3.59 -10.74 -7.87
C VAL A 262 -3.32 -9.80 -9.02
N VAL A 263 -3.18 -8.52 -8.72
CA VAL A 263 -3.09 -7.45 -9.73
C VAL A 263 -1.67 -7.00 -10.02
N GLY A 264 -0.68 -7.48 -9.26
CA GLY A 264 0.73 -7.15 -9.46
C GLY A 264 1.66 -7.82 -8.45
N ILE A 265 2.91 -7.38 -8.47
CA ILE A 265 3.99 -7.87 -7.58
C ILE A 265 4.63 -6.70 -6.83
N ASN A 266 5.29 -7.03 -5.72
CA ASN A 266 6.14 -6.12 -4.97
C ASN A 266 7.36 -6.86 -4.38
N LEU A 267 8.49 -6.15 -4.18
CA LEU A 267 9.66 -6.62 -3.44
C LEU A 267 9.61 -6.03 -2.03
N VAL A 268 9.78 -6.87 -1.00
CA VAL A 268 9.68 -6.48 0.41
C VAL A 268 10.91 -6.91 1.21
N GLN A 269 10.96 -6.65 2.50
CA GLN A 269 12.07 -6.67 3.44
C GLN A 269 12.95 -5.43 3.32
N ALA A 270 13.81 -5.22 4.33
CA ALA A 270 14.70 -4.06 4.43
C ALA A 270 15.48 -3.81 3.14
N GLU A 271 15.30 -2.63 2.55
CA GLU A 271 15.96 -2.26 1.30
C GLU A 271 17.48 -2.09 1.48
N ASP A 272 17.89 -1.67 2.68
CA ASP A 272 19.29 -1.56 3.12
C ASP A 272 19.93 -2.90 3.51
N GLY A 273 19.16 -4.00 3.51
CA GLY A 273 19.64 -5.34 3.81
C GLY A 273 20.84 -5.73 2.94
N LYS A 274 21.71 -6.56 3.49
CA LYS A 274 22.99 -6.92 2.83
C LYS A 274 22.81 -7.50 1.43
N LEU A 275 21.85 -8.44 1.26
CA LEU A 275 21.59 -9.05 -0.04
C LEU A 275 20.76 -8.11 -0.91
N SER A 276 19.82 -7.37 -0.33
CA SER A 276 19.03 -6.35 -1.00
C SER A 276 19.93 -5.34 -1.70
N MET A 277 20.87 -4.73 -0.98
CA MET A 277 21.81 -3.75 -1.53
C MET A 277 22.76 -4.36 -2.57
N ARG A 278 23.31 -5.54 -2.27
CA ARG A 278 24.24 -6.21 -3.19
C ARG A 278 23.61 -6.56 -4.54
N ASP A 279 22.39 -7.08 -4.50
CA ASP A 279 21.73 -7.68 -5.65
C ASP A 279 20.62 -6.79 -6.25
N TYR A 280 20.47 -5.54 -5.79
CA TYR A 280 19.40 -4.65 -6.23
C TYR A 280 19.28 -4.55 -7.74
N ARG A 281 20.37 -4.23 -8.43
CA ARG A 281 20.40 -4.14 -9.90
C ARG A 281 20.07 -5.47 -10.59
N LEU A 282 20.50 -6.58 -10.00
CA LEU A 282 20.16 -7.90 -10.50
C LEU A 282 18.65 -8.16 -10.35
N GLN A 283 18.07 -7.82 -9.19
CA GLN A 283 16.63 -7.96 -8.95
C GLN A 283 15.81 -7.09 -9.91
N MET A 284 16.23 -5.84 -10.18
CA MET A 284 15.57 -4.99 -11.18
C MET A 284 15.61 -5.61 -12.59
N ARG A 285 16.76 -6.20 -12.99
CA ARG A 285 16.86 -6.94 -14.27
C ARG A 285 15.96 -8.17 -14.30
N MET A 286 15.83 -8.92 -13.19
CA MET A 286 14.91 -10.06 -13.08
C MET A 286 13.46 -9.62 -13.31
N VAL A 287 13.02 -8.55 -12.64
CA VAL A 287 11.68 -7.99 -12.79
C VAL A 287 11.45 -7.52 -14.23
N GLY A 288 12.39 -6.74 -14.81
CA GLY A 288 12.29 -6.27 -16.19
C GLY A 288 12.30 -7.41 -17.23
N PHE A 289 13.08 -8.49 -16.97
CA PHE A 289 13.02 -9.69 -17.82
C PHE A 289 11.64 -10.34 -17.80
N LEU A 290 11.06 -10.54 -16.61
CA LEU A 290 9.74 -11.15 -16.47
C LEU A 290 8.64 -10.23 -17.01
N HIS A 291 8.73 -8.92 -16.81
CA HIS A 291 7.77 -7.96 -17.35
C HIS A 291 7.66 -8.05 -18.87
N ARG A 292 8.76 -8.22 -19.59
CA ARG A 292 8.72 -8.41 -21.06
C ARG A 292 7.95 -9.67 -21.47
N LEU A 293 7.92 -10.70 -20.63
CA LEU A 293 7.18 -11.95 -20.89
C LEU A 293 5.74 -11.88 -20.43
N TYR A 294 5.45 -11.06 -19.40
CA TYR A 294 4.12 -10.87 -18.79
C TYR A 294 3.74 -9.39 -18.76
N PRO A 295 3.59 -8.71 -19.91
CA PRO A 295 3.46 -7.24 -19.99
C PRO A 295 2.19 -6.68 -19.35
N ARG A 296 1.22 -7.52 -19.03
CA ARG A 296 -0.02 -7.12 -18.35
C ARG A 296 0.09 -7.14 -16.83
N VAL A 297 1.08 -7.84 -16.28
CA VAL A 297 1.32 -7.86 -14.83
C VAL A 297 1.87 -6.50 -14.41
N LYS A 298 1.24 -5.90 -13.41
CA LYS A 298 1.62 -4.60 -12.87
C LYS A 298 2.71 -4.73 -11.82
N ILE A 299 3.49 -3.68 -11.68
CA ILE A 299 4.67 -3.65 -10.82
C ILE A 299 4.57 -2.43 -9.90
N SER A 300 4.46 -2.66 -8.59
CA SER A 300 4.71 -1.69 -7.54
C SER A 300 5.94 -2.13 -6.77
N LEU A 301 6.92 -1.27 -6.55
CA LEU A 301 8.16 -1.65 -5.89
C LEU A 301 8.47 -0.71 -4.72
N HIS A 302 8.85 -1.29 -3.57
CA HIS A 302 9.62 -0.54 -2.58
C HIS A 302 10.92 -0.10 -3.24
N ALA A 303 11.12 1.20 -3.35
CA ALA A 303 12.35 1.79 -3.86
C ALA A 303 12.58 3.15 -3.19
N GLY A 304 13.79 3.35 -2.69
CA GLY A 304 14.18 4.56 -2.00
C GLY A 304 13.62 4.69 -0.58
N GLU A 305 13.35 3.58 0.11
CA GLU A 305 13.11 3.57 1.56
C GLU A 305 14.45 3.62 2.30
N LEU A 306 15.26 4.62 1.96
CA LEU A 306 16.64 4.75 2.39
C LEU A 306 16.93 6.20 2.85
N VAL A 307 17.92 6.33 3.73
CA VAL A 307 18.41 7.63 4.21
C VAL A 307 19.93 7.62 4.38
N PRO A 308 20.60 8.79 4.36
CA PRO A 308 22.00 8.91 4.76
C PRO A 308 22.22 8.36 6.18
N GLY A 309 23.25 7.55 6.36
CA GLY A 309 23.56 6.90 7.62
C GLY A 309 23.03 5.47 7.74
N LEU A 310 21.92 5.14 7.07
CA LEU A 310 21.46 3.75 6.93
C LEU A 310 22.29 3.01 5.88
N VAL A 311 22.54 3.67 4.74
CA VAL A 311 23.40 3.15 3.66
C VAL A 311 24.46 4.18 3.25
N SER A 312 25.43 3.75 2.45
CA SER A 312 26.43 4.65 1.89
C SER A 312 25.80 5.66 0.92
N MET A 313 26.43 6.83 0.71
CA MET A 313 25.94 7.82 -0.26
C MET A 313 25.82 7.27 -1.68
N SER A 314 26.66 6.30 -2.07
CA SER A 314 26.54 5.62 -3.36
C SER A 314 25.33 4.70 -3.45
N GLY A 315 24.88 4.16 -2.32
CA GLY A 315 23.67 3.33 -2.23
C GLY A 315 22.36 4.11 -2.43
N LEU A 316 22.36 5.42 -2.16
CA LEU A 316 21.18 6.29 -2.32
C LEU A 316 20.94 6.78 -3.77
N ARG A 317 21.79 6.41 -4.73
CA ARG A 317 21.87 7.15 -6.00
C ARG A 317 21.12 6.52 -7.16
N PHE A 318 20.49 5.34 -7.00
CA PHE A 318 20.04 4.59 -8.17
C PHE A 318 18.81 3.70 -7.96
N HIS A 319 18.28 3.56 -6.76
CA HIS A 319 17.23 2.58 -6.47
C HIS A 319 15.91 2.93 -7.16
N ILE A 320 15.45 4.18 -7.03
CA ILE A 320 14.20 4.62 -7.69
C ILE A 320 14.39 4.60 -9.21
N ARG A 321 15.55 5.05 -9.71
CA ARG A 321 15.85 5.04 -11.14
C ARG A 321 15.81 3.63 -11.73
N GLU A 322 16.49 2.68 -11.11
CA GLU A 322 16.52 1.28 -11.57
C GLU A 322 15.11 0.65 -11.53
N ALA A 323 14.30 0.97 -10.51
CA ALA A 323 12.92 0.53 -10.45
C ALA A 323 12.09 1.09 -11.62
N VAL A 324 12.28 2.37 -12.00
CA VAL A 324 11.56 3.04 -13.08
C VAL A 324 12.03 2.61 -14.47
N GLU A 325 13.35 2.60 -14.67
CA GLU A 325 13.95 2.44 -16.01
C GLU A 325 14.19 0.97 -16.38
N VAL A 326 14.59 0.13 -15.42
CA VAL A 326 14.97 -1.26 -15.65
C VAL A 326 13.86 -2.24 -15.30
N ALA A 327 13.22 -2.08 -14.13
CA ALA A 327 12.11 -2.94 -13.71
C ALA A 327 10.77 -2.51 -14.32
N HIS A 328 10.67 -1.30 -14.88
CA HIS A 328 9.44 -0.72 -15.46
C HIS A 328 8.30 -0.61 -14.45
N ALA A 329 8.62 -0.21 -13.21
CA ALA A 329 7.63 -0.04 -12.16
C ALA A 329 6.53 0.95 -12.57
N ASN A 330 5.28 0.59 -12.31
CA ASN A 330 4.12 1.45 -12.51
C ASN A 330 3.91 2.38 -11.31
N ARG A 331 4.35 1.94 -10.11
CA ARG A 331 4.29 2.71 -8.87
C ARG A 331 5.56 2.44 -8.06
N ILE A 332 5.92 3.42 -7.23
CA ILE A 332 7.04 3.38 -6.30
C ILE A 332 6.51 3.50 -4.88
N GLY A 333 6.80 2.52 -4.04
CA GLY A 333 6.57 2.61 -2.60
C GLY A 333 7.65 3.46 -1.94
N HIS A 334 7.26 4.36 -1.04
CA HIS A 334 8.09 5.28 -0.24
C HIS A 334 8.79 6.38 -1.03
N GLY A 335 9.80 6.07 -1.84
CA GLY A 335 10.55 7.05 -2.63
C GLY A 335 11.22 8.16 -1.79
N VAL A 336 11.68 7.85 -0.58
CA VAL A 336 12.18 8.85 0.39
C VAL A 336 13.48 9.48 -0.06
N ASP A 337 14.38 8.71 -0.66
CA ASP A 337 15.73 9.15 -1.02
C ASP A 337 15.84 9.84 -2.38
N ILE A 338 14.74 10.15 -3.06
CA ILE A 338 14.71 10.76 -4.40
C ILE A 338 15.66 11.96 -4.58
N ARG A 339 15.92 12.71 -3.49
CA ARG A 339 16.83 13.87 -3.53
C ARG A 339 18.29 13.48 -3.73
N TYR A 340 18.66 12.24 -3.41
CA TYR A 340 20.01 11.71 -3.50
C TYR A 340 20.26 10.92 -4.78
N GLU A 341 19.21 10.62 -5.54
CA GLU A 341 19.29 9.95 -6.83
C GLU A 341 20.18 10.72 -7.82
N ASP A 342 20.94 9.99 -8.62
CA ASP A 342 21.68 10.61 -9.72
C ASP A 342 20.70 11.29 -10.68
N HIS A 343 20.96 12.56 -11.00
CA HIS A 343 20.07 13.36 -11.85
C HIS A 343 18.60 13.36 -11.37
N ALA A 344 18.38 13.55 -10.07
CA ALA A 344 17.06 13.54 -9.41
C ALA A 344 15.98 14.34 -10.15
N VAL A 345 16.33 15.53 -10.66
CA VAL A 345 15.39 16.41 -11.40
C VAL A 345 14.90 15.73 -12.68
N GLN A 346 15.79 15.10 -13.46
CA GLN A 346 15.40 14.40 -14.68
C GLN A 346 14.53 13.17 -14.34
N LEU A 347 14.87 12.45 -13.26
CA LEU A 347 14.06 11.31 -12.80
C LEU A 347 12.66 11.76 -12.38
N LEU A 348 12.51 12.84 -11.62
CA LEU A 348 11.22 13.43 -11.25
C LEU A 348 10.38 13.80 -12.48
N GLN A 349 11.02 14.48 -13.46
CA GLN A 349 10.36 14.83 -14.74
C GLN A 349 9.93 13.59 -15.52
N GLU A 350 10.73 12.53 -15.53
CA GLU A 350 10.40 11.28 -16.17
C GLU A 350 9.23 10.57 -15.47
N MET A 351 9.25 10.49 -14.14
CA MET A 351 8.16 9.93 -13.35
C MET A 351 6.84 10.68 -13.60
N ALA A 352 6.89 12.02 -13.65
CA ALA A 352 5.73 12.84 -13.98
C ALA A 352 5.21 12.55 -15.41
N ARG A 353 6.10 12.53 -16.41
CA ARG A 353 5.74 12.25 -17.81
C ARG A 353 5.19 10.84 -18.01
N LYS A 354 5.77 9.84 -17.34
CA LYS A 354 5.33 8.44 -17.38
C LYS A 354 4.13 8.17 -16.46
N GLN A 355 3.71 9.16 -15.67
CA GLN A 355 2.61 9.02 -14.71
C GLN A 355 2.85 7.90 -13.69
N ILE A 356 4.09 7.82 -13.16
CA ILE A 356 4.46 6.85 -12.13
C ILE A 356 4.07 7.43 -10.78
N LEU A 357 3.11 6.79 -10.10
CA LEU A 357 2.64 7.23 -8.79
C LEU A 357 3.62 6.81 -7.68
N VAL A 358 3.80 7.70 -6.69
CA VAL A 358 4.51 7.38 -5.45
C VAL A 358 3.50 7.13 -4.32
N GLU A 359 3.64 5.97 -3.67
CA GLU A 359 2.86 5.55 -2.51
C GLU A 359 3.51 6.11 -1.24
N ILE A 360 2.90 7.12 -0.66
CA ILE A 360 3.46 7.90 0.45
C ILE A 360 2.98 7.34 1.79
N ASN A 361 3.92 6.87 2.62
CA ASN A 361 3.71 6.21 3.91
C ASN A 361 4.26 7.08 5.05
N LEU A 362 3.57 8.19 5.39
CA LEU A 362 4.11 9.23 6.29
C LEU A 362 4.46 8.71 7.69
N SER A 363 3.59 7.88 8.29
CA SER A 363 3.84 7.29 9.61
C SER A 363 5.02 6.33 9.60
N SER A 364 5.12 5.51 8.56
CA SER A 364 6.20 4.55 8.36
C SER A 364 7.54 5.28 8.20
N ASN A 365 7.61 6.25 7.29
CA ASN A 365 8.85 6.98 7.03
C ASN A 365 9.31 7.77 8.26
N ALA A 366 8.39 8.26 9.10
CA ALA A 366 8.73 8.89 10.36
C ALA A 366 9.25 7.87 11.39
N ALA A 367 8.60 6.71 11.52
CA ALA A 367 8.93 5.70 12.52
C ALA A 367 10.21 4.93 12.17
N ILE A 368 10.39 4.54 10.91
CA ILE A 368 11.49 3.68 10.45
C ILE A 368 12.73 4.52 10.13
N LEU A 369 12.57 5.59 9.36
CA LEU A 369 13.67 6.38 8.79
C LEU A 369 13.91 7.69 9.54
N ASN A 370 13.08 8.04 10.52
CA ASN A 370 13.08 9.35 11.18
C ASN A 370 12.93 10.52 10.19
N VAL A 371 12.15 10.32 9.09
CA VAL A 371 11.92 11.31 8.05
C VAL A 371 10.50 11.86 8.12
N SER A 372 10.37 13.14 8.45
CA SER A 372 9.08 13.83 8.56
C SER A 372 9.20 15.31 8.23
N GLY A 373 8.07 16.02 8.13
CA GLY A 373 8.01 17.45 7.89
C GLY A 373 8.80 17.85 6.61
N GLN A 374 9.63 18.87 6.68
CA GLN A 374 10.39 19.40 5.52
C GLN A 374 11.43 18.42 4.96
N GLN A 375 11.85 17.42 5.73
CA GLN A 375 12.79 16.40 5.26
C GLN A 375 12.12 15.41 4.29
N HIS A 376 10.82 15.17 4.44
CA HIS A 376 10.08 14.25 3.59
C HIS A 376 9.87 14.81 2.18
N PRO A 377 10.11 14.04 1.11
CA PRO A 377 10.06 14.53 -0.28
C PRO A 377 8.66 14.76 -0.85
N ILE A 378 7.58 14.60 -0.10
CA ILE A 378 6.20 14.72 -0.58
C ILE A 378 5.94 16.04 -1.34
N LEU A 379 6.47 17.16 -0.83
CA LEU A 379 6.33 18.46 -1.49
C LEU A 379 7.16 18.55 -2.77
N LEU A 380 8.31 17.89 -2.84
CA LEU A 380 9.15 17.80 -4.02
C LEU A 380 8.44 17.04 -5.15
N TYR A 381 7.83 15.87 -4.84
CA TYR A 381 7.01 15.14 -5.81
C TYR A 381 5.88 16.01 -6.36
N ARG A 382 5.18 16.74 -5.50
CA ARG A 382 4.12 17.67 -5.94
C ARG A 382 4.64 18.81 -6.80
N GLN A 383 5.80 19.39 -6.44
CA GLN A 383 6.44 20.47 -7.21
C GLN A 383 6.74 20.04 -8.66
N TYR A 384 7.14 18.79 -8.86
CA TYR A 384 7.41 18.21 -10.18
C TYR A 384 6.22 17.53 -10.81
N HIS A 385 5.01 17.66 -10.24
CA HIS A 385 3.78 17.04 -10.73
C HIS A 385 3.84 15.51 -10.84
N VAL A 386 4.69 14.87 -10.04
CA VAL A 386 4.67 13.42 -9.88
C VAL A 386 3.41 13.04 -9.10
N PRO A 387 2.57 12.13 -9.61
CA PRO A 387 1.37 11.73 -8.88
C PRO A 387 1.73 11.02 -7.58
N ILE A 388 0.98 11.33 -6.52
CA ILE A 388 1.13 10.70 -5.21
C ILE A 388 -0.22 10.23 -4.67
N ALA A 389 -0.21 9.19 -3.83
CA ALA A 389 -1.32 8.78 -2.98
C ALA A 389 -0.79 8.50 -1.57
N LEU A 390 -1.65 8.66 -0.56
CA LEU A 390 -1.32 8.27 0.81
C LEU A 390 -1.67 6.81 1.03
N SER A 391 -0.84 6.10 1.77
CA SER A 391 -0.99 4.70 2.13
C SER A 391 -0.52 4.44 3.56
N THR A 392 -0.84 3.28 4.12
CA THR A 392 -0.67 3.00 5.54
C THR A 392 0.57 2.19 5.89
N ASP A 393 1.04 1.36 4.94
CA ASP A 393 2.09 0.38 5.18
C ASP A 393 1.65 -0.69 6.21
N ASP A 394 2.39 -0.93 7.28
CA ASP A 394 2.11 -1.92 8.33
C ASP A 394 1.27 -1.32 9.46
N GLU A 395 -0.03 -1.12 9.24
CA GLU A 395 -0.93 -0.37 10.13
C GLU A 395 -0.90 -0.82 11.59
N GLY A 396 -0.87 -2.13 11.83
CA GLY A 396 -0.91 -2.70 13.18
C GLY A 396 0.41 -2.52 13.92
N VAL A 397 1.54 -2.75 13.23
CA VAL A 397 2.89 -2.53 13.78
C VAL A 397 3.12 -1.05 14.05
N LEU A 398 2.81 -0.19 13.08
CA LEU A 398 2.96 1.27 13.17
C LEU A 398 1.91 1.94 14.05
N ARG A 399 0.84 1.22 14.39
CA ARG A 399 -0.31 1.72 15.17
C ARG A 399 -0.96 2.95 14.54
N THR A 400 -1.16 2.88 13.24
CA THR A 400 -1.69 3.95 12.41
C THR A 400 -2.92 3.47 11.62
N ASN A 401 -3.49 4.36 10.83
CA ASN A 401 -4.53 4.07 9.84
C ASN A 401 -4.52 5.13 8.74
N LEU A 402 -5.36 4.98 7.73
CA LEU A 402 -5.35 5.91 6.59
C LEU A 402 -5.83 7.32 6.99
N THR A 403 -6.75 7.46 7.96
CA THR A 403 -7.16 8.77 8.49
C THR A 403 -5.99 9.54 9.10
N GLU A 404 -5.11 8.86 9.85
CA GLU A 404 -3.91 9.49 10.43
C GLU A 404 -2.93 9.93 9.34
N GLN A 405 -2.77 9.20 8.22
CA GLN A 405 -1.95 9.65 7.09
C GLN A 405 -2.48 10.97 6.50
N PHE A 406 -3.81 11.07 6.32
CA PHE A 406 -4.44 12.31 5.86
C PHE A 406 -4.28 13.44 6.88
N LYS A 407 -4.36 13.15 8.17
CA LYS A 407 -4.13 14.13 9.24
C LYS A 407 -2.68 14.63 9.24
N LEU A 408 -1.70 13.75 9.09
CA LEU A 408 -0.29 14.14 8.96
C LEU A 408 -0.06 15.01 7.71
N ALA A 409 -0.74 14.71 6.60
CA ALA A 409 -0.67 15.54 5.39
C ALA A 409 -1.20 16.97 5.62
N VAL A 410 -2.25 17.12 6.41
CA VAL A 410 -2.79 18.45 6.78
C VAL A 410 -1.86 19.16 7.76
N VAL A 411 -1.48 18.50 8.85
CA VAL A 411 -0.74 19.13 9.94
C VAL A 411 0.69 19.50 9.55
N ASN A 412 1.39 18.60 8.83
CA ASN A 412 2.80 18.78 8.52
C ASN A 412 3.04 19.48 7.18
N TYR A 413 2.09 19.41 6.24
CA TYR A 413 2.29 19.92 4.86
C TYR A 413 1.20 20.89 4.41
N HIS A 414 0.25 21.22 5.29
CA HIS A 414 -0.82 22.18 5.04
C HIS A 414 -1.65 21.87 3.79
N PHE A 415 -1.93 20.60 3.55
CA PHE A 415 -2.73 20.19 2.40
C PHE A 415 -4.18 20.68 2.55
N SER A 416 -4.67 21.34 1.50
CA SER A 416 -6.06 21.80 1.42
C SER A 416 -7.00 20.61 1.17
N TYR A 417 -8.31 20.83 1.40
CA TYR A 417 -9.34 19.85 1.08
C TYR A 417 -9.25 19.35 -0.38
N LEU A 418 -9.09 20.27 -1.33
CA LEU A 418 -8.98 19.93 -2.76
C LEU A 418 -7.74 19.10 -3.05
N THR A 419 -6.62 19.40 -2.39
CA THR A 419 -5.41 18.56 -2.49
C THR A 419 -5.71 17.15 -1.97
N LEU A 420 -6.33 17.01 -0.81
CA LEU A 420 -6.69 15.69 -0.26
C LEU A 420 -7.63 14.93 -1.19
N LYS A 421 -8.67 15.60 -1.74
CA LYS A 421 -9.59 15.01 -2.71
C LYS A 421 -8.87 14.51 -3.97
N GLN A 422 -7.87 15.27 -4.45
CA GLN A 422 -7.03 14.83 -5.55
C GLN A 422 -6.22 13.57 -5.21
N LEU A 423 -5.60 13.49 -4.01
CA LEU A 423 -4.87 12.30 -3.57
C LEU A 423 -5.78 11.07 -3.50
N VAL A 424 -7.00 11.26 -3.01
CA VAL A 424 -8.02 10.22 -2.97
C VAL A 424 -8.38 9.74 -4.38
N ARG A 425 -8.60 10.65 -5.33
CA ARG A 425 -8.84 10.30 -6.75
C ARG A 425 -7.66 9.57 -7.37
N ASN A 426 -6.42 10.02 -7.06
CA ASN A 426 -5.19 9.36 -7.50
C ASN A 426 -5.16 7.90 -7.07
N SER A 427 -5.52 7.59 -5.83
CA SER A 427 -5.46 6.22 -5.31
C SER A 427 -6.29 5.23 -6.13
N ILE A 428 -7.44 5.64 -6.69
CA ILE A 428 -8.23 4.77 -7.58
C ILE A 428 -7.76 4.85 -9.03
N TYR A 429 -7.34 6.01 -9.51
CA TYR A 429 -6.87 6.19 -10.89
C TYR A 429 -5.62 5.35 -11.18
N TYR A 430 -4.66 5.37 -10.26
CA TYR A 430 -3.40 4.63 -10.37
C TYR A 430 -3.46 3.23 -9.74
N SER A 431 -4.59 2.80 -9.21
CA SER A 431 -4.80 1.42 -8.77
C SER A 431 -4.60 0.44 -9.93
N PHE A 432 -4.32 -0.81 -9.59
CA PHE A 432 -4.23 -1.87 -10.61
C PHE A 432 -5.56 -2.54 -10.92
N LEU A 433 -6.68 -1.93 -10.50
CA LEU A 433 -8.01 -2.39 -10.91
C LEU A 433 -8.13 -2.50 -12.43
N PRO A 434 -8.73 -3.58 -12.95
CA PRO A 434 -8.89 -3.77 -14.39
C PRO A 434 -9.89 -2.83 -15.00
N GLY A 435 -9.70 -2.57 -16.30
CA GLY A 435 -10.58 -1.75 -17.11
C GLY A 435 -10.07 -0.32 -17.35
N ALA A 436 -10.79 0.40 -18.20
CA ALA A 436 -10.48 1.78 -18.56
C ALA A 436 -10.90 2.74 -17.44
N SER A 437 -10.22 3.88 -17.34
CA SER A 437 -10.60 4.95 -16.39
C SER A 437 -11.91 5.64 -16.82
N LEU A 438 -12.68 6.11 -15.84
CA LEU A 438 -13.78 7.05 -15.99
C LEU A 438 -13.30 8.42 -16.48
N TRP A 439 -12.07 8.78 -16.14
CA TRP A 439 -11.43 10.04 -16.45
C TRP A 439 -10.49 9.93 -17.66
N GLN A 440 -10.48 10.94 -18.52
CA GLN A 440 -9.58 11.00 -19.67
C GLN A 440 -8.11 11.20 -19.24
N ASP A 441 -7.92 11.90 -18.12
CA ASP A 441 -6.61 12.20 -17.53
C ASP A 441 -6.67 12.30 -15.99
N ALA A 442 -5.51 12.44 -15.37
CA ALA A 442 -5.36 12.56 -13.91
C ALA A 442 -5.69 13.96 -13.35
N HIS A 443 -6.18 14.89 -14.17
CA HIS A 443 -6.71 16.18 -13.70
C HIS A 443 -8.16 16.08 -13.25
N TYR A 444 -8.86 14.98 -13.58
CA TYR A 444 -10.26 14.69 -13.18
C TYR A 444 -11.26 15.76 -13.61
N GLN A 445 -10.97 16.44 -14.74
CA GLN A 445 -11.83 17.48 -15.30
C GLN A 445 -12.75 16.93 -16.38
N HIS A 446 -12.27 15.97 -17.13
CA HIS A 446 -12.94 15.45 -18.30
C HIS A 446 -13.24 13.96 -18.15
N PRO A 447 -14.48 13.59 -17.82
CA PRO A 447 -14.90 12.19 -17.87
C PRO A 447 -14.99 11.73 -19.33
N VAL A 448 -14.95 10.42 -19.53
CA VAL A 448 -15.20 9.83 -20.85
C VAL A 448 -16.57 10.27 -21.37
N ALA A 449 -16.69 10.53 -22.69
CA ALA A 449 -17.88 11.14 -23.31
C ALA A 449 -19.19 10.45 -22.90
N ARG A 450 -19.18 9.10 -22.83
CA ARG A 450 -20.36 8.30 -22.46
C ARG A 450 -20.86 8.49 -21.03
N CYS A 451 -20.06 9.08 -20.12
CA CYS A 451 -20.41 9.34 -18.73
C CYS A 451 -20.48 10.82 -18.37
N LYS A 452 -20.24 11.74 -19.32
CA LYS A 452 -20.17 13.18 -19.06
C LYS A 452 -21.46 13.71 -18.40
N ASP A 453 -22.62 13.45 -19.02
CA ASP A 453 -23.91 13.93 -18.52
C ASP A 453 -24.32 13.22 -17.21
N SER A 454 -23.90 11.97 -17.04
CA SER A 454 -24.16 11.20 -15.82
C SER A 454 -23.47 11.82 -14.61
N LEU A 455 -22.20 12.25 -14.74
CA LEU A 455 -21.47 12.91 -13.65
C LEU A 455 -22.04 14.29 -13.28
N SER A 456 -22.50 15.06 -14.30
CA SER A 456 -23.08 16.38 -14.05
C SER A 456 -24.46 16.32 -13.40
N THR A 457 -25.27 15.31 -13.74
CA THR A 457 -26.64 15.16 -13.23
C THR A 457 -26.77 14.22 -12.04
N GLY A 458 -25.75 13.44 -11.72
CA GLY A 458 -25.79 12.36 -10.74
C GLY A 458 -26.63 11.13 -11.18
N LYS A 459 -27.19 11.14 -12.39
CA LYS A 459 -28.05 10.07 -12.92
C LYS A 459 -27.31 9.26 -14.00
N LEU A 460 -27.24 7.95 -13.83
CA LEU A 460 -26.58 7.06 -14.80
C LEU A 460 -27.39 6.96 -16.13
N SER A 461 -26.79 7.37 -17.24
CA SER A 461 -27.28 7.04 -18.57
C SER A 461 -27.00 5.55 -18.89
N LEU A 462 -27.79 4.95 -19.79
CA LEU A 462 -27.59 3.55 -20.20
C LEU A 462 -26.19 3.31 -20.79
N SER A 463 -25.62 4.29 -21.53
CA SER A 463 -24.28 4.19 -22.11
C SER A 463 -23.20 4.19 -21.02
N CYS A 464 -23.34 5.04 -20.00
CA CYS A 464 -22.42 5.07 -18.85
C CYS A 464 -22.55 3.78 -18.04
N GLN A 465 -23.76 3.33 -17.72
CA GLN A 465 -23.98 2.09 -16.97
C GLN A 465 -23.32 0.87 -17.64
N ARG A 466 -23.46 0.73 -18.97
CA ARG A 466 -22.78 -0.34 -19.72
C ARG A 466 -21.28 -0.24 -19.64
N PHE A 467 -20.72 0.96 -19.68
CA PHE A 467 -19.28 1.16 -19.54
C PHE A 467 -18.78 0.80 -18.15
N LEU A 468 -19.45 1.25 -17.09
CA LEU A 468 -19.09 0.91 -15.72
C LEU A 468 -19.14 -0.61 -15.46
N ALA A 469 -20.11 -1.29 -16.06
CA ALA A 469 -20.23 -2.77 -15.97
C ALA A 469 -19.04 -3.52 -16.61
N THR A 470 -18.29 -2.89 -17.52
CA THR A 470 -17.12 -3.48 -18.20
C THR A 470 -15.77 -3.03 -17.61
N SER A 471 -15.77 -2.13 -16.64
CA SER A 471 -14.55 -1.59 -16.05
C SER A 471 -14.68 -1.45 -14.53
N GLU A 472 -14.00 -2.31 -13.79
CA GLU A 472 -13.97 -2.22 -12.32
C GLU A 472 -13.33 -0.90 -11.84
N LYS A 473 -12.34 -0.39 -12.58
CA LYS A 473 -11.71 0.91 -12.29
C LYS A 473 -12.71 2.05 -12.43
N ALA A 474 -13.39 2.14 -13.58
CA ALA A 474 -14.38 3.20 -13.81
C ALA A 474 -15.55 3.12 -12.83
N ASP A 475 -16.03 1.92 -12.49
CA ASP A 475 -17.06 1.69 -11.50
C ASP A 475 -16.64 2.19 -10.12
N SER A 476 -15.40 1.90 -9.69
CA SER A 476 -14.87 2.39 -8.41
C SER A 476 -14.69 3.92 -8.41
N GLN A 477 -14.24 4.51 -9.52
CA GLN A 477 -14.14 5.97 -9.66
C GLN A 477 -15.52 6.63 -9.62
N TRP A 478 -16.51 6.06 -10.29
CA TRP A 478 -17.90 6.54 -10.21
C TRP A 478 -18.42 6.53 -8.77
N LYS A 479 -18.26 5.40 -8.07
CA LYS A 479 -18.71 5.24 -6.68
C LYS A 479 -18.00 6.22 -5.75
N LEU A 480 -16.73 6.47 -5.96
CA LEU A 480 -15.96 7.46 -5.22
C LEU A 480 -16.54 8.88 -5.41
N GLU A 481 -16.86 9.28 -6.64
CA GLU A 481 -17.49 10.59 -6.89
C GLU A 481 -18.87 10.70 -6.23
N GLN A 482 -19.65 9.61 -6.22
CA GLN A 482 -20.93 9.61 -5.48
C GLN A 482 -20.74 9.75 -3.96
N GLN A 483 -19.71 9.13 -3.39
CA GLN A 483 -19.35 9.30 -1.99
C GLN A 483 -18.95 10.75 -1.68
N PHE A 484 -18.19 11.40 -2.56
CA PHE A 484 -17.83 12.81 -2.39
C PHE A 484 -19.07 13.71 -2.47
N LEU A 485 -19.96 13.49 -3.42
CA LEU A 485 -21.22 14.24 -3.49
C LEU A 485 -22.03 14.13 -2.20
N GLN A 486 -22.15 12.93 -1.65
CA GLN A 486 -22.83 12.70 -0.37
C GLN A 486 -22.12 13.38 0.81
N PHE A 487 -20.79 13.29 0.85
CA PHE A 487 -19.96 13.87 1.91
C PHE A 487 -20.00 15.40 1.90
N GLU A 488 -20.04 16.04 0.73
CA GLU A 488 -19.99 17.49 0.56
C GLU A 488 -21.36 18.18 0.77
N GLN A 489 -22.47 17.47 0.56
CA GLN A 489 -23.83 18.04 0.69
C GLN A 489 -24.12 18.76 2.02
N PRO A 490 -23.74 18.24 3.20
CA PRO A 490 -24.04 18.90 4.48
C PRO A 490 -23.37 20.26 4.67
N PHE A 491 -22.36 20.59 3.88
CA PHE A 491 -21.62 21.84 4.00
C PHE A 491 -22.23 22.99 3.16
N ILE A 492 -23.14 22.69 2.25
CA ILE A 492 -23.88 23.71 1.51
C ILE A 492 -24.84 24.37 2.48
N LYS A 493 -24.69 25.68 2.72
CA LYS A 493 -25.67 26.44 3.51
C LYS A 493 -27.02 26.43 2.77
N PRO A 494 -28.14 26.13 3.43
CA PRO A 494 -29.46 26.34 2.81
C PRO A 494 -29.56 27.81 2.44
N HIS A 495 -29.80 28.12 1.18
CA HIS A 495 -30.26 29.45 0.78
C HIS A 495 -31.65 29.61 1.36
N TYR A 496 -31.74 30.33 2.50
CA TYR A 496 -33.03 30.85 2.95
C TYR A 496 -33.43 31.91 1.91
N HIS A 497 -34.40 31.59 1.07
CA HIS A 497 -35.13 32.52 0.24
C HIS A 497 -36.18 33.25 1.09
#